data_bbed2ccd2ce65c2b4392696bfc594628
#
_entry.id   bbed2ccd2ce65c2b4392696bfc594628
#
_cell.length_a   1.000
_cell.length_b   1.000
_cell.length_c   1.000
_cell.angle_alpha   90.00
_cell.angle_beta   90.00
_cell.angle_gamma   90.00
#
_symmetry.space_group_name_H-M   'P 1'
#
loop_
_entity.id
_entity.type
_entity.pdbx_description
1 polymer ?
#
loop_
_entity_poly.entity_id
_entity_poly.type
_entity_poly.pdbx_seq_one_letter_code
_entity_poly.pdbx_strand_id
1 'polypeptide(L)'
;MKEFDRDYRKTKEGVWKQTRQYQTGSRKKVVIGLAGFFLIVFCIFMAELQAGALEKSLRRWKAGNNYDTVISQIQEYLDQGEYGELFEYGEYYHLTDSEKGKFADYYNVFWCAWRYDRTAGDMDSYLRSQDYEDQSIRDSYLQSLADSLSSFYQESWPDQYPEEMRSIYETMRTRMGELLKERIGLSEETVEELDGMTSARIAKLLRERGQAE
;
A
#
# COMPACT_ATOMS: atom_id res chain seq x y z
N MET A 1 -68.35 22.58 46.12
CA MET A 1 -67.00 23.02 45.74
C MET A 1 -65.86 21.99 45.94
N LYS A 2 -65.99 21.11 46.96
CA LYS A 2 -64.93 20.07 47.19
C LYS A 2 -64.98 18.85 46.27
N GLU A 3 -66.09 18.53 45.65
CA GLU A 3 -66.24 17.39 44.75
C GLU A 3 -65.65 17.70 43.32
N PHE A 4 -65.86 18.91 42.84
CA PHE A 4 -65.37 19.35 41.55
C PHE A 4 -63.85 19.41 41.49
N ASP A 5 -63.24 19.71 42.62
CA ASP A 5 -61.75 19.77 42.70
C ASP A 5 -61.09 18.36 42.71
N ARG A 6 -61.84 17.35 43.24
CA ARG A 6 -61.35 15.97 43.29
C ARG A 6 -61.43 15.27 41.94
N ASP A 7 -62.42 15.54 41.13
CA ASP A 7 -62.56 14.97 39.79
C ASP A 7 -61.61 15.63 38.80
N TYR A 8 -61.35 16.94 38.95
CA TYR A 8 -60.37 17.64 38.14
C TYR A 8 -58.92 17.14 38.38
N ARG A 9 -58.58 16.84 39.63
CA ARG A 9 -57.25 16.24 39.95
C ARG A 9 -57.13 14.83 39.41
N LYS A 10 -58.14 13.97 39.49
CA LYS A 10 -58.10 12.62 38.93
C LYS A 10 -57.96 12.63 37.40
N THR A 11 -58.61 13.53 36.69
CA THR A 11 -58.52 13.67 35.25
C THR A 11 -57.13 14.16 34.82
N LYS A 12 -56.58 15.11 35.56
CA LYS A 12 -55.23 15.59 35.29
C LYS A 12 -54.17 14.52 35.52
N GLU A 13 -54.25 13.74 36.60
CA GLU A 13 -53.33 12.62 36.85
C GLU A 13 -53.46 11.49 35.82
N GLY A 14 -54.68 11.23 35.34
CA GLY A 14 -54.90 10.25 34.27
C GLY A 14 -54.26 10.68 32.93
N VAL A 15 -54.41 11.91 32.56
CA VAL A 15 -53.81 12.51 31.33
C VAL A 15 -52.26 12.47 31.43
N TRP A 16 -51.70 12.86 32.58
CA TRP A 16 -50.23 12.81 32.78
C TRP A 16 -49.67 11.39 32.76
N LYS A 17 -50.39 10.41 33.27
CA LYS A 17 -49.98 9.00 33.20
C LYS A 17 -50.00 8.47 31.76
N GLN A 18 -51.03 8.81 30.98
CA GLN A 18 -51.12 8.43 29.58
C GLN A 18 -50.03 9.09 28.74
N THR A 19 -49.76 10.38 28.91
CA THR A 19 -48.71 11.09 28.15
C THR A 19 -47.31 10.54 28.47
N ARG A 20 -47.02 10.20 29.72
CA ARG A 20 -45.76 9.54 30.10
C ARG A 20 -45.60 8.14 29.46
N GLN A 21 -46.68 7.37 29.41
CA GLN A 21 -46.66 6.04 28.80
C GLN A 21 -46.43 6.12 27.28
N TYR A 22 -47.01 7.11 26.58
CA TYR A 22 -46.78 7.36 25.16
C TYR A 22 -45.36 7.81 24.87
N GLN A 23 -44.79 8.72 25.65
CA GLN A 23 -43.42 9.18 25.48
C GLN A 23 -42.36 8.10 25.74
N THR A 24 -42.56 7.26 26.75
CA THR A 24 -41.64 6.14 27.06
C THR A 24 -41.72 5.03 26.01
N GLY A 25 -42.92 4.74 25.49
CA GLY A 25 -43.10 3.74 24.41
C GLY A 25 -42.45 4.17 23.08
N SER A 26 -42.59 5.44 22.72
CA SER A 26 -41.97 6.00 21.50
C SER A 26 -40.45 6.00 21.59
N ARG A 27 -39.86 6.43 22.71
CA ARG A 27 -38.42 6.42 22.93
C ARG A 27 -37.83 5.00 22.89
N LYS A 28 -38.51 4.02 23.49
CA LYS A 28 -38.08 2.60 23.43
C LYS A 28 -38.07 2.08 21.98
N LYS A 29 -39.10 2.39 21.18
CA LYS A 29 -39.17 1.97 19.79
C LYS A 29 -38.05 2.61 18.93
N VAL A 30 -37.73 3.90 19.16
CA VAL A 30 -36.64 4.59 18.48
C VAL A 30 -35.28 3.97 18.87
N VAL A 31 -35.04 3.68 20.15
CA VAL A 31 -33.79 3.06 20.62
C VAL A 31 -33.62 1.64 20.05
N ILE A 32 -34.70 0.85 20.00
CA ILE A 32 -34.66 -0.50 19.40
C ILE A 32 -34.41 -0.41 17.90
N GLY A 33 -35.03 0.54 17.20
CA GLY A 33 -34.78 0.78 15.75
C GLY A 33 -33.34 1.18 15.45
N LEU A 34 -32.78 2.10 16.27
CA LEU A 34 -31.38 2.49 16.13
C LEU A 34 -30.41 1.33 16.43
N ALA A 35 -30.63 0.57 17.49
CA ALA A 35 -29.82 -0.58 17.82
C ALA A 35 -29.86 -1.64 16.72
N GLY A 36 -31.06 -1.92 16.15
CA GLY A 36 -31.21 -2.81 15.01
C GLY A 36 -30.48 -2.32 13.77
N PHE A 37 -30.55 -1.03 13.46
CA PHE A 37 -29.81 -0.43 12.34
C PHE A 37 -28.29 -0.58 12.52
N PHE A 38 -27.75 -0.23 13.69
CA PHE A 38 -26.32 -0.40 13.98
C PHE A 38 -25.89 -1.87 13.90
N LEU A 39 -26.72 -2.80 14.33
CA LEU A 39 -26.42 -4.23 14.26
C LEU A 39 -26.38 -4.71 12.80
N ILE A 40 -27.29 -4.25 11.95
CA ILE A 40 -27.28 -4.56 10.50
C ILE A 40 -26.03 -3.99 9.83
N VAL A 41 -25.71 -2.70 10.08
CA VAL A 41 -24.51 -2.05 9.53
C VAL A 41 -23.24 -2.78 10.00
N PHE A 42 -23.17 -3.16 11.27
CA PHE A 42 -22.06 -3.94 11.81
C PHE A 42 -21.94 -5.32 11.16
N CYS A 43 -23.07 -6.03 10.95
CA CYS A 43 -23.06 -7.33 10.26
C CYS A 43 -22.61 -7.21 8.80
N ILE A 44 -23.04 -6.16 8.08
CA ILE A 44 -22.59 -5.90 6.71
C ILE A 44 -21.09 -5.63 6.70
N PHE A 45 -20.60 -4.76 7.58
CA PHE A 45 -19.18 -4.44 7.70
C PHE A 45 -18.32 -5.68 8.02
N MET A 46 -18.79 -6.51 8.97
CA MET A 46 -18.11 -7.77 9.30
C MET A 46 -18.16 -8.78 8.15
N ALA A 47 -19.25 -8.83 7.38
CA ALA A 47 -19.35 -9.69 6.21
C ALA A 47 -18.39 -9.24 5.10
N GLU A 48 -18.25 -7.94 4.84
CA GLU A 48 -17.28 -7.41 3.88
C GLU A 48 -15.83 -7.69 4.30
N LEU A 49 -15.50 -7.49 5.59
CA LEU A 49 -14.18 -7.83 6.11
C LEU A 49 -13.87 -9.33 5.98
N GLN A 50 -14.86 -10.20 6.25
CA GLN A 50 -14.68 -11.64 6.10
C GLN A 50 -14.59 -12.07 4.65
N ALA A 51 -15.35 -11.46 3.73
CA ALA A 51 -15.29 -11.74 2.31
C ALA A 51 -13.92 -11.39 1.72
N GLY A 52 -13.35 -10.22 2.06
CA GLY A 52 -12.01 -9.84 1.64
C GLY A 52 -10.91 -10.79 2.15
N ALA A 53 -10.98 -11.18 3.43
CA ALA A 53 -10.05 -12.15 4.01
C ALA A 53 -10.17 -13.54 3.37
N LEU A 54 -11.39 -13.96 3.04
CA LEU A 54 -11.65 -15.24 2.36
C LEU A 54 -11.11 -15.22 0.93
N GLU A 55 -11.35 -14.15 0.17
CA GLU A 55 -10.84 -13.99 -1.18
C GLU A 55 -9.31 -14.04 -1.21
N LYS A 56 -8.67 -13.29 -0.32
CA LYS A 56 -7.23 -13.31 -0.12
C LYS A 56 -6.69 -14.72 0.14
N SER A 57 -7.33 -15.43 1.06
CA SER A 57 -6.95 -16.82 1.39
C SER A 57 -7.13 -17.76 0.21
N LEU A 58 -8.19 -17.60 -0.58
CA LEU A 58 -8.47 -18.41 -1.77
C LEU A 58 -7.46 -18.17 -2.88
N ARG A 59 -7.09 -16.91 -3.16
CA ARG A 59 -6.09 -16.58 -4.18
C ARG A 59 -4.73 -17.16 -3.80
N ARG A 60 -4.32 -17.01 -2.55
CA ARG A 60 -3.06 -17.58 -2.04
C ARG A 60 -3.05 -19.11 -2.06
N TRP A 61 -4.15 -19.74 -1.69
CA TRP A 61 -4.31 -21.19 -1.79
C TRP A 61 -4.23 -21.68 -3.23
N LYS A 62 -4.87 -20.97 -4.16
CA LYS A 62 -4.81 -21.26 -5.61
C LYS A 62 -3.38 -21.17 -6.12
N ALA A 63 -2.63 -20.14 -5.74
CA ALA A 63 -1.22 -20.02 -6.08
C ALA A 63 -0.40 -21.20 -5.53
N GLY A 64 -0.62 -21.57 -4.27
CA GLY A 64 0.06 -22.71 -3.64
C GLY A 64 -0.24 -24.07 -4.27
N ASN A 65 -1.45 -24.24 -4.85
CA ASN A 65 -1.81 -25.46 -5.58
C ASN A 65 -1.26 -25.53 -7.01
N ASN A 66 -0.95 -24.36 -7.61
CA ASN A 66 -0.36 -24.22 -8.93
C ASN A 66 1.09 -23.71 -8.83
N TYR A 67 1.83 -24.15 -7.84
CA TYR A 67 3.15 -23.63 -7.48
C TYR A 67 4.08 -23.52 -8.69
N ASP A 68 4.26 -24.59 -9.43
CA ASP A 68 5.17 -24.62 -10.58
C ASP A 68 4.79 -23.62 -11.68
N THR A 69 3.49 -23.45 -11.92
CA THR A 69 2.98 -22.45 -12.88
C THR A 69 3.26 -21.01 -12.39
N VAL A 70 3.07 -20.79 -11.09
CA VAL A 70 3.33 -19.45 -10.48
C VAL A 70 4.82 -19.14 -10.53
N ILE A 71 5.68 -20.10 -10.20
CA ILE A 71 7.14 -19.91 -10.29
C ILE A 71 7.59 -19.67 -11.74
N SER A 72 7.05 -20.43 -12.71
CA SER A 72 7.36 -20.20 -14.13
C SER A 72 6.97 -18.80 -14.58
N GLN A 73 5.84 -18.27 -14.12
CA GLN A 73 5.43 -16.91 -14.46
C GLN A 73 6.30 -15.84 -13.77
N ILE A 74 6.67 -16.05 -12.51
CA ILE A 74 7.64 -15.19 -11.82
C ILE A 74 8.95 -15.14 -12.59
N GLN A 75 9.47 -16.32 -13.02
CA GLN A 75 10.71 -16.38 -13.78
C GLN A 75 10.60 -15.66 -15.13
N GLU A 76 9.48 -15.81 -15.82
CA GLU A 76 9.23 -15.11 -17.09
C GLU A 76 9.33 -13.59 -16.92
N TYR A 77 8.66 -13.01 -15.91
CA TYR A 77 8.76 -11.57 -15.64
C TYR A 77 10.20 -11.14 -15.26
N LEU A 78 10.90 -11.95 -14.49
CA LEU A 78 12.31 -11.69 -14.14
C LEU A 78 13.21 -11.67 -15.38
N ASP A 79 13.06 -12.64 -16.27
CA ASP A 79 13.85 -12.77 -17.49
C ASP A 79 13.60 -11.60 -18.46
N GLN A 80 12.34 -11.19 -18.59
CA GLN A 80 11.91 -10.06 -19.41
C GLN A 80 12.26 -8.69 -18.78
N GLY A 81 12.48 -8.66 -17.47
CA GLY A 81 12.72 -7.41 -16.72
C GLY A 81 11.44 -6.61 -16.47
N GLU A 82 10.29 -7.26 -16.52
CA GLU A 82 8.96 -6.69 -16.29
C GLU A 82 8.67 -6.65 -14.77
N TYR A 83 9.43 -5.82 -14.05
CA TYR A 83 9.41 -5.82 -12.59
C TYR A 83 8.12 -5.22 -12.01
N GLY A 84 7.47 -4.28 -12.71
CA GLY A 84 6.15 -3.77 -12.33
C GLY A 84 5.10 -4.87 -12.36
N GLU A 85 5.02 -5.63 -13.47
CA GLU A 85 4.13 -6.76 -13.65
C GLU A 85 4.41 -7.88 -12.63
N LEU A 86 5.68 -8.11 -12.32
CA LEU A 86 6.08 -9.07 -11.29
C LEU A 86 5.50 -8.71 -9.92
N PHE A 87 5.59 -7.44 -9.53
CA PHE A 87 5.03 -6.98 -8.27
C PHE A 87 3.50 -7.08 -8.26
N GLU A 88 2.83 -6.60 -9.32
CA GLU A 88 1.36 -6.70 -9.45
C GLU A 88 0.88 -8.15 -9.41
N TYR A 89 1.61 -9.06 -10.03
CA TYR A 89 1.33 -10.49 -9.96
C TYR A 89 1.43 -11.03 -8.53
N GLY A 90 2.47 -10.63 -7.81
CA GLY A 90 2.64 -10.94 -6.38
C GLY A 90 1.50 -10.41 -5.52
N GLU A 91 1.09 -9.17 -5.73
CA GLU A 91 -0.05 -8.54 -5.06
C GLU A 91 -1.36 -9.26 -5.37
N TYR A 92 -1.61 -9.60 -6.64
CA TYR A 92 -2.83 -10.30 -7.04
C TYR A 92 -3.04 -11.62 -6.29
N TYR A 93 -1.97 -12.39 -6.07
CA TYR A 93 -1.99 -13.63 -5.31
C TYR A 93 -1.70 -13.45 -3.82
N HIS A 94 -1.52 -12.23 -3.34
CA HIS A 94 -1.14 -11.90 -1.96
C HIS A 94 0.15 -12.60 -1.49
N LEU A 95 1.12 -12.73 -2.37
CA LEU A 95 2.43 -13.32 -2.07
C LEU A 95 3.36 -12.30 -1.38
N THR A 96 3.07 -11.01 -1.56
CA THR A 96 3.76 -9.87 -0.94
C THR A 96 3.39 -9.63 0.52
N ASP A 97 2.38 -10.35 1.05
CA ASP A 97 1.85 -10.13 2.40
C ASP A 97 2.60 -10.85 3.51
N SER A 98 3.49 -11.79 3.19
CA SER A 98 4.05 -12.67 4.23
C SER A 98 5.35 -13.33 3.82
N GLU A 99 6.34 -13.19 4.67
CA GLU A 99 7.62 -13.92 4.63
C GLU A 99 7.49 -15.41 4.97
N LYS A 100 6.27 -15.95 5.04
CA LYS A 100 6.00 -17.34 5.42
C LYS A 100 5.26 -18.09 4.33
N GLY A 101 5.55 -19.40 4.21
CA GLY A 101 4.86 -20.29 3.29
C GLY A 101 5.70 -20.66 2.07
N LYS A 102 5.07 -21.23 1.05
CA LYS A 102 5.74 -21.77 -0.14
C LYS A 102 6.51 -20.74 -0.97
N PHE A 103 6.12 -19.45 -0.87
CA PHE A 103 6.71 -18.34 -1.64
C PHE A 103 7.53 -17.40 -0.74
N ALA A 104 7.92 -17.85 0.44
CA ALA A 104 8.69 -17.04 1.41
C ALA A 104 9.98 -16.46 0.79
N ASP A 105 10.68 -17.26 -0.01
CA ASP A 105 11.94 -16.86 -0.64
C ASP A 105 11.74 -15.74 -1.68
N TYR A 106 10.55 -15.63 -2.29
CA TYR A 106 10.22 -14.62 -3.26
C TYR A 106 9.67 -13.32 -2.65
N TYR A 107 9.37 -13.29 -1.36
CA TYR A 107 8.81 -12.10 -0.69
C TYR A 107 9.65 -10.85 -0.95
N ASN A 108 10.95 -10.93 -0.72
CA ASN A 108 11.85 -9.80 -0.94
C ASN A 108 12.08 -9.51 -2.43
N VAL A 109 11.99 -10.51 -3.30
CA VAL A 109 12.05 -10.32 -4.75
C VAL A 109 10.90 -9.42 -5.23
N PHE A 110 9.68 -9.64 -4.77
CA PHE A 110 8.54 -8.79 -5.10
C PHE A 110 8.75 -7.34 -4.64
N TRP A 111 9.23 -7.15 -3.39
CA TRP A 111 9.47 -5.81 -2.87
C TRP A 111 10.65 -5.11 -3.56
N CYS A 112 11.67 -5.85 -3.97
CA CYS A 112 12.76 -5.31 -4.78
C CYS A 112 12.25 -4.91 -6.17
N ALA A 113 11.42 -5.72 -6.80
CA ALA A 113 10.78 -5.42 -8.08
C ALA A 113 9.93 -4.12 -8.01
N TRP A 114 9.14 -3.96 -6.95
CA TRP A 114 8.40 -2.73 -6.69
C TRP A 114 9.30 -1.50 -6.56
N ARG A 115 10.39 -1.61 -5.79
CA ARG A 115 11.35 -0.50 -5.65
C ARG A 115 12.03 -0.16 -6.98
N TYR A 116 12.37 -1.17 -7.76
CA TYR A 116 12.92 -0.97 -9.10
C TYR A 116 11.95 -0.19 -9.98
N ASP A 117 10.71 -0.66 -10.11
CA ASP A 117 9.68 -0.04 -10.94
C ASP A 117 9.38 1.39 -10.48
N ARG A 118 9.21 1.60 -9.18
CA ARG A 118 9.04 2.93 -8.60
C ARG A 118 10.21 3.85 -8.91
N THR A 119 11.45 3.38 -8.79
CA THR A 119 12.66 4.19 -9.08
C THR A 119 12.73 4.56 -10.56
N ALA A 120 12.40 3.63 -11.45
CA ALA A 120 12.31 3.91 -12.89
C ALA A 120 11.22 4.95 -13.20
N GLY A 121 10.05 4.87 -12.57
CA GLY A 121 8.97 5.85 -12.69
C GLY A 121 9.33 7.24 -12.14
N ASP A 122 10.02 7.29 -11.01
CA ASP A 122 10.54 8.56 -10.45
C ASP A 122 11.63 9.17 -11.35
N MET A 123 12.46 8.34 -11.99
CA MET A 123 13.43 8.77 -13.00
C MET A 123 12.73 9.41 -14.21
N ASP A 124 11.69 8.80 -14.73
CA ASP A 124 10.89 9.34 -15.83
C ASP A 124 10.24 10.68 -15.46
N SER A 125 9.77 10.78 -14.24
CA SER A 125 9.16 11.99 -13.71
C SER A 125 10.18 13.11 -13.53
N TYR A 126 11.36 12.79 -13.02
CA TYR A 126 12.48 13.72 -12.90
C TYR A 126 12.93 14.24 -14.28
N LEU A 127 13.13 13.38 -15.27
CA LEU A 127 13.54 13.77 -16.62
C LEU A 127 12.49 14.70 -17.27
N ARG A 128 11.21 14.37 -17.18
CA ARG A 128 10.13 15.25 -17.67
C ARG A 128 10.05 16.57 -16.93
N SER A 129 10.42 16.61 -15.66
CA SER A 129 10.37 17.84 -14.87
C SER A 129 11.42 18.88 -15.27
N GLN A 130 12.45 18.48 -16.03
CA GLN A 130 13.49 19.43 -16.49
C GLN A 130 12.92 20.52 -17.39
N ASP A 131 11.79 20.25 -18.08
CA ASP A 131 11.10 21.22 -18.93
C ASP A 131 10.23 22.23 -18.15
N TYR A 132 10.07 22.06 -16.84
CA TYR A 132 9.26 22.96 -16.01
C TYR A 132 10.04 24.22 -15.64
N GLU A 133 9.37 25.38 -15.74
CA GLU A 133 9.97 26.69 -15.37
C GLU A 133 10.16 26.81 -13.84
N ASP A 134 9.25 26.21 -13.06
CA ASP A 134 9.26 26.27 -11.59
C ASP A 134 10.33 25.38 -10.97
N GLN A 135 11.35 26.03 -10.39
CA GLN A 135 12.46 25.35 -9.72
C GLN A 135 11.99 24.47 -8.56
N SER A 136 10.93 24.89 -7.82
CA SER A 136 10.46 24.13 -6.66
C SER A 136 9.84 22.79 -7.08
N ILE A 137 9.20 22.76 -8.25
CA ILE A 137 8.66 21.53 -8.85
C ILE A 137 9.79 20.60 -9.27
N ARG A 138 10.80 21.12 -9.96
CA ARG A 138 11.98 20.32 -10.34
C ARG A 138 12.70 19.73 -9.13
N ASP A 139 12.92 20.54 -8.10
CA ASP A 139 13.54 20.08 -6.85
C ASP A 139 12.72 18.99 -6.14
N SER A 140 11.40 19.02 -6.22
CA SER A 140 10.51 17.98 -5.68
C SER A 140 10.70 16.63 -6.40
N TYR A 141 10.73 16.62 -7.73
CA TYR A 141 10.98 15.40 -8.52
C TYR A 141 12.39 14.86 -8.33
N LEU A 142 13.39 15.74 -8.25
CA LEU A 142 14.76 15.38 -7.95
C LEU A 142 14.86 14.70 -6.57
N GLN A 143 14.15 15.24 -5.55
CA GLN A 143 14.13 14.64 -4.23
C GLN A 143 13.42 13.29 -4.23
N SER A 144 12.28 13.15 -4.95
CA SER A 144 11.59 11.86 -5.09
C SER A 144 12.50 10.79 -5.70
N LEU A 145 13.20 11.11 -6.78
CA LEU A 145 14.17 10.20 -7.39
C LEU A 145 15.30 9.83 -6.42
N ALA A 146 15.86 10.81 -5.70
CA ALA A 146 16.92 10.55 -4.73
C ALA A 146 16.46 9.64 -3.57
N ASP A 147 15.22 9.80 -3.10
CA ASP A 147 14.62 8.96 -2.07
C ASP A 147 14.43 7.53 -2.57
N SER A 148 13.93 7.35 -3.78
CA SER A 148 13.72 6.04 -4.40
C SER A 148 15.05 5.33 -4.67
N LEU A 149 16.06 6.03 -5.21
CA LEU A 149 17.40 5.48 -5.40
C LEU A 149 18.04 5.07 -4.08
N SER A 150 17.97 5.93 -3.05
CA SER A 150 18.46 5.59 -1.72
C SER A 150 17.78 4.34 -1.16
N SER A 151 16.45 4.25 -1.29
CA SER A 151 15.70 3.07 -0.84
C SER A 151 16.08 1.80 -1.60
N PHE A 152 16.31 1.90 -2.91
CA PHE A 152 16.70 0.77 -3.75
C PHE A 152 18.10 0.26 -3.45
N TYR A 153 19.10 1.17 -3.31
CA TYR A 153 20.51 0.82 -3.11
C TYR A 153 20.91 0.58 -1.65
N GLN A 154 20.12 1.04 -0.65
CA GLN A 154 20.39 0.78 0.76
C GLN A 154 19.95 -0.61 1.24
N GLU A 155 19.21 -1.35 0.44
CA GLU A 155 18.76 -2.67 0.83
C GLU A 155 19.96 -3.64 0.86
N SER A 156 20.40 -3.94 2.08
CA SER A 156 21.35 -5.03 2.28
C SER A 156 20.60 -6.35 2.25
N TRP A 157 20.86 -7.17 1.25
CA TRP A 157 20.34 -8.52 1.23
C TRP A 157 21.15 -9.36 2.21
N PRO A 158 20.50 -9.92 3.23
CA PRO A 158 21.19 -10.74 4.22
C PRO A 158 21.88 -11.93 3.57
N ASP A 159 23.08 -12.26 4.02
CA ASP A 159 23.84 -13.42 3.54
C ASP A 159 23.10 -14.77 3.70
N GLN A 160 22.05 -14.77 4.50
CA GLN A 160 21.18 -15.93 4.73
C GLN A 160 20.22 -16.25 3.57
N TYR A 161 20.09 -15.35 2.55
CA TYR A 161 19.24 -15.63 1.39
C TYR A 161 19.91 -16.64 0.45
N PRO A 162 19.10 -17.51 -0.20
CA PRO A 162 19.62 -18.39 -1.24
C PRO A 162 20.38 -17.62 -2.31
N GLU A 163 21.48 -18.20 -2.82
CA GLU A 163 22.32 -17.56 -3.84
C GLU A 163 21.52 -17.16 -5.08
N GLU A 164 20.53 -17.98 -5.45
CA GLU A 164 19.61 -17.70 -6.56
C GLU A 164 18.85 -16.36 -6.37
N MET A 165 18.34 -16.11 -5.16
CA MET A 165 17.62 -14.87 -4.86
C MET A 165 18.55 -13.66 -4.84
N ARG A 166 19.79 -13.83 -4.40
CA ARG A 166 20.82 -12.77 -4.47
C ARG A 166 21.15 -12.43 -5.92
N SER A 167 21.31 -13.44 -6.77
CA SER A 167 21.57 -13.24 -8.21
C SER A 167 20.45 -12.46 -8.90
N ILE A 168 19.18 -12.69 -8.55
CA ILE A 168 18.04 -11.92 -9.04
C ILE A 168 18.19 -10.44 -8.65
N TYR A 169 18.51 -10.16 -7.40
CA TYR A 169 18.72 -8.80 -6.93
C TYR A 169 19.89 -8.11 -7.64
N GLU A 170 21.02 -8.78 -7.78
CA GLU A 170 22.18 -8.25 -8.49
C GLU A 170 21.85 -7.93 -9.95
N THR A 171 21.02 -8.76 -10.59
CA THR A 171 20.50 -8.49 -11.94
C THR A 171 19.65 -7.23 -11.99
N MET A 172 18.71 -7.06 -11.05
CA MET A 172 17.90 -5.83 -10.96
C MET A 172 18.78 -4.60 -10.74
N ARG A 173 19.79 -4.73 -9.88
CA ARG A 173 20.74 -3.67 -9.54
C ARG A 173 21.59 -3.26 -10.75
N THR A 174 22.08 -4.24 -11.51
CA THR A 174 22.82 -4.00 -12.75
C THR A 174 21.96 -3.28 -13.77
N ARG A 175 20.72 -3.74 -14.00
CA ARG A 175 19.79 -3.09 -14.94
C ARG A 175 19.45 -1.66 -14.53
N MET A 176 19.25 -1.41 -13.22
CA MET A 176 19.03 -0.04 -12.73
C MET A 176 20.26 0.85 -12.99
N GLY A 177 21.46 0.32 -12.78
CA GLY A 177 22.70 1.03 -13.08
C GLY A 177 22.82 1.36 -14.57
N GLU A 178 22.44 0.44 -15.47
CA GLU A 178 22.38 0.68 -16.90
C GLU A 178 21.41 1.80 -17.28
N LEU A 179 20.20 1.79 -16.70
CA LEU A 179 19.22 2.86 -16.89
C LEU A 179 19.73 4.22 -16.42
N LEU A 180 20.43 4.27 -15.28
CA LEU A 180 21.02 5.51 -14.77
C LEU A 180 22.14 6.04 -15.66
N LYS A 181 22.97 5.15 -16.22
CA LYS A 181 24.00 5.52 -17.18
C LYS A 181 23.40 6.03 -18.49
N GLU A 182 22.43 5.34 -19.04
CA GLU A 182 21.81 5.65 -20.32
C GLU A 182 20.95 6.92 -20.26
N ARG A 183 20.12 7.07 -19.24
CA ARG A 183 19.07 8.09 -19.19
C ARG A 183 19.46 9.35 -18.44
N ILE A 184 20.25 9.21 -17.38
CA ILE A 184 20.75 10.33 -16.56
C ILE A 184 22.20 10.64 -16.90
N GLY A 185 22.92 9.70 -17.53
CA GLY A 185 24.33 9.83 -17.91
C GLY A 185 25.29 9.71 -16.71
N LEU A 186 24.92 9.01 -15.63
CA LEU A 186 25.85 8.77 -14.52
C LEU A 186 27.03 7.90 -14.99
N SER A 187 28.21 8.14 -14.45
CA SER A 187 29.38 7.28 -14.70
C SER A 187 29.21 5.95 -13.92
N GLU A 188 29.92 4.90 -14.36
CA GLU A 188 29.91 3.62 -13.68
C GLU A 188 30.39 3.73 -12.22
N GLU A 189 31.47 4.48 -12.00
CA GLU A 189 32.00 4.77 -10.67
C GLU A 189 30.93 5.45 -9.77
N THR A 190 30.17 6.40 -10.32
CA THR A 190 29.10 7.08 -9.58
C THR A 190 27.95 6.13 -9.24
N VAL A 191 27.59 5.22 -10.14
CA VAL A 191 26.55 4.21 -9.91
C VAL A 191 26.97 3.24 -8.80
N GLU A 192 28.24 2.81 -8.79
CA GLU A 192 28.79 1.97 -7.73
C GLU A 192 28.77 2.66 -6.35
N GLU A 193 29.06 3.96 -6.34
CA GLU A 193 29.03 4.76 -5.11
C GLU A 193 27.62 4.98 -4.53
N LEU A 194 26.53 4.75 -5.29
CA LEU A 194 25.15 4.88 -4.78
C LEU A 194 24.88 3.90 -3.63
N ASP A 195 25.64 2.82 -3.55
CA ASP A 195 25.54 1.86 -2.46
C ASP A 195 25.82 2.53 -1.11
N GLY A 196 24.84 2.49 -0.22
CA GLY A 196 24.91 3.12 1.09
C GLY A 196 24.85 4.66 1.10
N MET A 197 24.63 5.32 -0.06
CA MET A 197 24.40 6.76 -0.08
C MET A 197 23.04 7.13 0.52
N THR A 198 23.02 8.20 1.31
CA THR A 198 21.76 8.79 1.77
C THR A 198 21.08 9.56 0.64
N SER A 199 19.75 9.64 0.69
CA SER A 199 18.94 10.43 -0.25
C SER A 199 19.47 11.87 -0.43
N ALA A 200 19.83 12.54 0.65
CA ALA A 200 20.41 13.89 0.58
C ALA A 200 21.71 13.97 -0.22
N ARG A 201 22.56 12.95 -0.13
CA ARG A 201 23.81 12.88 -0.89
C ARG A 201 23.55 12.61 -2.37
N ILE A 202 22.60 11.72 -2.68
CA ILE A 202 22.16 11.44 -4.04
C ILE A 202 21.53 12.68 -4.67
N ALA A 203 20.64 13.37 -3.95
CA ALA A 203 20.02 14.60 -4.43
C ALA A 203 21.05 15.70 -4.76
N LYS A 204 22.09 15.82 -3.93
CA LYS A 204 23.20 16.75 -4.20
C LYS A 204 23.95 16.37 -5.48
N LEU A 205 24.29 15.11 -5.65
CA LEU A 205 25.00 14.58 -6.82
C LEU A 205 24.20 14.83 -8.11
N LEU A 206 22.90 14.54 -8.10
CA LEU A 206 22.02 14.77 -9.27
C LEU A 206 21.90 16.27 -9.60
N ARG A 207 21.87 17.15 -8.61
CA ARG A 207 21.79 18.61 -8.80
C ARG A 207 23.08 19.18 -9.39
N GLU A 208 24.24 18.75 -8.89
CA GLU A 208 25.55 19.20 -9.39
C GLU A 208 25.74 18.83 -10.86
N ARG A 209 25.21 17.67 -11.27
CA ARG A 209 25.27 17.25 -12.66
C ARG A 209 24.34 18.04 -13.57
N GLY A 210 23.09 18.28 -13.17
CA GLY A 210 22.13 19.08 -13.96
C GLY A 210 22.54 20.55 -14.15
N GLN A 211 23.58 21.01 -13.45
CA GLN A 211 24.17 22.35 -13.62
C GLN A 211 25.39 22.36 -14.55
N ALA A 212 25.89 21.18 -14.93
CA ALA A 212 27.10 21.03 -15.75
C ALA A 212 26.80 20.88 -17.26
N GLU A 213 25.52 20.73 -17.62
CA GLU A 213 25.01 20.76 -19.01
C GLU A 213 24.44 22.14 -19.34
#